data_810187ce531cde6c6a2e2f841151a459
#
_entry.id   810187ce531cde6c6a2e2f841151a459
#
_cell.length_a   1.000
_cell.length_b   1.000
_cell.length_c   1.000
_cell.angle_alpha   90.00
_cell.angle_beta   90.00
_cell.angle_gamma   90.00
#
_symmetry.space_group_name_H-M   'P 1'
#
loop_
_entity.id
_entity.type
_entity.pdbx_description
1 polymer ?
#
loop_
_entity_poly.entity_id
_entity_poly.type
_entity_poly.pdbx_seq_one_letter_code
_entity_poly.pdbx_strand_id
1 'polypeptide(L)'
;MIFKQSFFLILLLSPGAIAQAPGPQVTLPSSGYSGLDKYRASRIAVYLNDYGQLARYRDANSALKPPAPDESRVVFFGDSITDIWKLEDSFPGKPYINRGIGGQTTSQMLVRFRQDVIGLQPKAVVILAGTNDIAGNTGPISNEDIEANLASMAELARGHGVRMIVSSVLPVNNYTPESQEFFASRPPERILALNSWLKDYCATNHLTYLDYFSAMVDDKGLLKRDLANDGLHPNKAGFAVMSPLAEKAIEKNLQPATP
;
A
#
# COMPACT_ATOMS: atom_id res chain seq x y z
N MET A 1 -6.49 15.46 85.77
CA MET A 1 -7.06 14.92 84.55
C MET A 1 -6.01 15.04 83.45
N ILE A 2 -5.22 13.98 83.24
CA ILE A 2 -4.04 14.01 82.35
C ILE A 2 -4.40 13.29 81.07
N PHE A 3 -4.47 14.04 79.94
CA PHE A 3 -4.66 13.46 78.62
C PHE A 3 -3.33 12.90 78.10
N LYS A 4 -3.27 11.57 77.90
CA LYS A 4 -2.19 10.92 77.16
C LYS A 4 -2.48 11.02 75.68
N GLN A 5 -1.64 11.78 74.95
CA GLN A 5 -1.61 11.72 73.47
C GLN A 5 -0.79 10.50 73.03
N SER A 6 -1.46 9.57 72.32
CA SER A 6 -0.80 8.43 71.66
C SER A 6 -0.41 8.88 70.23
N PHE A 7 0.89 8.94 69.97
CA PHE A 7 1.41 9.14 68.60
C PHE A 7 1.34 7.83 67.85
N PHE A 8 0.51 7.75 66.81
CA PHE A 8 0.54 6.71 65.84
C PHE A 8 1.61 7.00 64.79
N LEU A 9 2.68 6.20 64.76
CA LEU A 9 3.71 6.25 63.71
C LEU A 9 3.20 5.49 62.47
N ILE A 10 2.79 6.19 61.43
CA ILE A 10 2.44 5.62 60.14
C ILE A 10 3.73 5.35 59.38
N LEU A 11 4.13 4.07 59.30
CA LEU A 11 5.20 3.63 58.40
C LEU A 11 4.69 3.71 56.94
N LEU A 12 5.13 4.70 56.18
CA LEU A 12 4.97 4.77 54.77
C LEU A 12 5.91 3.73 54.10
N LEU A 13 5.39 2.56 53.80
CA LEU A 13 6.07 1.60 52.93
C LEU A 13 6.08 2.18 51.52
N SER A 14 7.23 2.59 51.00
CA SER A 14 7.43 2.94 49.62
C SER A 14 7.08 1.73 48.74
N PRO A 15 6.22 1.86 47.69
CA PRO A 15 6.01 0.75 46.79
C PRO A 15 7.33 0.53 46.02
N GLY A 16 7.99 -0.59 46.33
CA GLY A 16 9.12 -1.07 45.56
C GLY A 16 8.68 -1.16 44.08
N ALA A 17 9.38 -0.50 43.20
CA ALA A 17 9.19 -0.65 41.77
C ALA A 17 9.45 -2.12 41.41
N ILE A 18 8.39 -2.90 41.25
CA ILE A 18 8.48 -4.23 40.65
C ILE A 18 8.91 -4.00 39.22
N ALA A 19 10.18 -4.28 38.93
CA ALA A 19 10.66 -4.31 37.56
C ALA A 19 9.80 -5.32 36.79
N GLN A 20 8.95 -4.84 35.91
CA GLN A 20 8.17 -5.68 35.04
C GLN A 20 9.15 -6.52 34.20
N ALA A 21 9.08 -7.85 34.34
CA ALA A 21 9.83 -8.73 33.46
C ALA A 21 9.54 -8.35 32.01
N PRO A 22 10.56 -8.31 31.12
CA PRO A 22 10.30 -8.04 29.71
C PRO A 22 9.26 -9.03 29.21
N GLY A 23 8.17 -8.52 28.66
CA GLY A 23 7.13 -9.35 28.05
C GLY A 23 7.73 -10.25 26.95
N PRO A 24 7.03 -11.31 26.55
CA PRO A 24 7.51 -12.22 25.53
C PRO A 24 7.89 -11.42 24.28
N GLN A 25 9.16 -11.50 23.86
CA GLN A 25 9.61 -10.92 22.61
C GLN A 25 8.99 -11.69 21.45
N VAL A 26 8.22 -11.01 20.60
CA VAL A 26 7.73 -11.61 19.36
C VAL A 26 8.93 -11.75 18.41
N THR A 27 9.36 -12.98 18.20
CA THR A 27 10.42 -13.29 17.23
C THR A 27 9.77 -13.66 15.90
N LEU A 28 10.05 -12.88 14.87
CA LEU A 28 9.63 -13.20 13.51
C LEU A 28 10.60 -14.21 12.88
N PRO A 29 10.11 -15.17 12.08
CA PRO A 29 10.97 -15.98 11.25
C PRO A 29 11.79 -15.11 10.29
N SER A 30 13.08 -15.45 10.09
CA SER A 30 13.91 -14.73 9.13
C SER A 30 13.39 -14.91 7.71
N SER A 31 13.40 -13.82 6.95
CA SER A 31 13.08 -13.83 5.53
C SER A 31 14.28 -14.25 4.66
N GLY A 32 15.50 -14.30 5.24
CA GLY A 32 16.75 -14.42 4.51
C GLY A 32 17.31 -13.07 4.04
N TYR A 33 16.60 -11.97 4.25
CA TYR A 33 17.00 -10.62 3.85
C TYR A 33 17.04 -9.70 5.08
N SER A 34 18.22 -9.19 5.41
CA SER A 34 18.44 -8.47 6.68
C SER A 34 17.67 -7.15 6.76
N GLY A 35 17.54 -6.42 5.66
CA GLY A 35 16.75 -5.18 5.58
C GLY A 35 15.25 -5.45 5.74
N LEU A 36 14.75 -6.49 5.08
CA LEU A 36 13.35 -6.91 5.21
C LEU A 36 13.04 -7.37 6.64
N ASP A 37 13.93 -8.14 7.28
CA ASP A 37 13.75 -8.57 8.67
C ASP A 37 13.71 -7.37 9.63
N LYS A 38 14.60 -6.37 9.45
CA LYS A 38 14.57 -5.11 10.21
C LYS A 38 13.28 -4.33 9.96
N TYR A 39 12.85 -4.23 8.71
CA TYR A 39 11.59 -3.59 8.34
C TYR A 39 10.42 -4.27 9.05
N ARG A 40 10.27 -5.58 8.93
CA ARG A 40 9.19 -6.37 9.58
C ARG A 40 9.19 -6.19 11.09
N ALA A 41 10.36 -6.26 11.73
CA ALA A 41 10.50 -6.03 13.17
C ALA A 41 10.03 -4.61 13.59
N SER A 42 10.35 -3.58 12.81
CA SER A 42 9.92 -2.22 13.07
C SER A 42 8.41 -2.00 12.94
N ARG A 43 7.70 -2.91 12.25
CA ARG A 43 6.27 -2.80 11.97
C ARG A 43 5.38 -3.62 12.91
N ILE A 44 5.94 -4.48 13.77
CA ILE A 44 5.18 -5.38 14.65
C ILE A 44 4.14 -4.58 15.47
N ALA A 45 4.55 -3.50 16.13
CA ALA A 45 3.65 -2.71 16.96
C ALA A 45 2.49 -2.09 16.15
N VAL A 46 2.76 -1.66 14.92
CA VAL A 46 1.74 -1.12 14.01
C VAL A 46 0.77 -2.24 13.64
N TYR A 47 1.27 -3.41 13.24
CA TYR A 47 0.43 -4.51 12.78
C TYR A 47 -0.44 -5.10 13.89
N LEU A 48 0.04 -5.12 15.14
CA LEU A 48 -0.74 -5.57 16.29
C LEU A 48 -1.84 -4.60 16.71
N ASN A 49 -1.64 -3.28 16.51
CA ASN A 49 -2.60 -2.27 16.92
C ASN A 49 -3.55 -1.82 15.80
N ASP A 50 -3.05 -1.73 14.56
CA ASP A 50 -3.81 -1.27 13.39
C ASP A 50 -3.21 -1.90 12.12
N TYR A 51 -3.51 -3.18 11.87
CA TYR A 51 -2.94 -3.95 10.76
C TYR A 51 -3.12 -3.27 9.41
N GLY A 52 -4.32 -2.75 9.14
CA GLY A 52 -4.66 -2.04 7.90
C GLY A 52 -4.22 -0.59 7.87
N GLN A 53 -3.69 -0.05 8.99
CA GLN A 53 -3.38 1.37 9.18
C GLN A 53 -4.58 2.28 8.89
N LEU A 54 -5.75 1.90 9.42
CA LEU A 54 -7.00 2.62 9.25
C LEU A 54 -6.96 4.05 9.80
N ALA A 55 -6.08 4.30 10.77
CA ALA A 55 -5.89 5.65 11.32
C ALA A 55 -5.21 6.61 10.32
N ARG A 56 -4.43 6.10 9.34
CA ARG A 56 -3.57 6.91 8.47
C ARG A 56 -4.32 8.02 7.71
N TYR A 57 -5.49 7.71 7.19
CA TYR A 57 -6.28 8.65 6.39
C TYR A 57 -7.61 9.04 7.01
N ARG A 58 -7.90 8.61 8.25
CA ARG A 58 -9.20 8.83 8.93
C ARG A 58 -9.63 10.29 8.91
N ASP A 59 -8.78 11.19 9.37
CA ASP A 59 -9.10 12.62 9.48
C ASP A 59 -9.22 13.25 8.09
N ALA A 60 -8.30 12.90 7.18
CA ALA A 60 -8.35 13.38 5.81
C ALA A 60 -9.61 12.89 5.07
N ASN A 61 -10.03 11.63 5.30
CA ASN A 61 -11.28 11.10 4.76
C ASN A 61 -12.51 11.82 5.32
N SER A 62 -12.51 12.08 6.62
CA SER A 62 -13.61 12.78 7.30
C SER A 62 -13.75 14.24 6.88
N ALA A 63 -12.65 14.88 6.49
CA ALA A 63 -12.64 16.26 6.01
C ALA A 63 -13.10 16.41 4.55
N LEU A 64 -13.13 15.31 3.78
CA LEU A 64 -13.57 15.35 2.38
C LEU A 64 -15.08 15.51 2.31
N LYS A 65 -15.52 16.52 1.53
CA LYS A 65 -16.92 16.69 1.17
C LYS A 65 -17.35 15.57 0.20
N PRO A 66 -18.64 15.20 0.19
CA PRO A 66 -19.18 14.38 -0.90
C PRO A 66 -18.80 14.96 -2.26
N PRO A 67 -18.54 14.12 -3.29
CA PRO A 67 -18.21 14.63 -4.61
C PRO A 67 -19.39 15.43 -5.20
N ALA A 68 -19.09 16.51 -5.92
CA ALA A 68 -20.09 17.20 -6.69
C ALA A 68 -20.66 16.28 -7.80
N PRO A 69 -21.89 16.49 -8.31
CA PRO A 69 -22.51 15.60 -9.29
C PRO A 69 -21.68 15.39 -10.57
N ASP A 70 -20.95 16.40 -11.00
CA ASP A 70 -20.07 16.41 -12.16
C ASP A 70 -18.61 16.08 -11.84
N GLU A 71 -18.24 15.98 -10.57
CA GLU A 71 -16.88 15.65 -10.14
C GLU A 71 -16.49 14.23 -10.56
N SER A 72 -15.42 14.13 -11.32
CA SER A 72 -14.80 12.84 -11.69
C SER A 72 -13.70 12.45 -10.70
N ARG A 73 -14.08 12.31 -9.41
CA ARG A 73 -13.15 11.87 -8.36
C ARG A 73 -12.54 10.53 -8.69
N VAL A 74 -11.22 10.44 -8.58
CA VAL A 74 -10.46 9.19 -8.73
C VAL A 74 -9.56 9.01 -7.51
N VAL A 75 -9.55 7.80 -6.97
CA VAL A 75 -8.63 7.43 -5.88
C VAL A 75 -7.45 6.65 -6.46
N PHE A 76 -6.24 7.10 -6.18
CA PHE A 76 -5.02 6.33 -6.38
C PHE A 76 -4.74 5.57 -5.09
N PHE A 77 -4.86 4.26 -5.16
CA PHE A 77 -4.81 3.36 -4.01
C PHE A 77 -3.65 2.39 -4.16
N GLY A 78 -2.75 2.33 -3.16
CA GLY A 78 -1.54 1.53 -3.31
C GLY A 78 -0.62 1.55 -2.10
N ASP A 79 0.61 1.19 -2.37
CA ASP A 79 1.72 1.13 -1.42
C ASP A 79 2.62 2.38 -1.44
N SER A 80 3.93 2.21 -1.18
CA SER A 80 4.91 3.31 -1.16
C SER A 80 5.01 4.04 -2.50
N ILE A 81 4.85 3.35 -3.62
CA ILE A 81 4.95 3.95 -4.95
C ILE A 81 3.81 4.97 -5.14
N THR A 82 2.61 4.62 -4.69
CA THR A 82 1.49 5.54 -4.67
C THR A 82 1.66 6.62 -3.60
N ASP A 83 2.11 6.27 -2.39
CA ASP A 83 2.27 7.19 -1.26
C ASP A 83 3.17 8.39 -1.60
N ILE A 84 4.31 8.13 -2.25
CA ILE A 84 5.27 9.19 -2.66
C ILE A 84 4.89 9.94 -3.94
N TRP A 85 3.85 9.49 -4.66
CA TRP A 85 3.44 10.13 -5.92
C TRP A 85 2.69 11.44 -5.64
N LYS A 86 3.30 12.55 -6.03
CA LYS A 86 2.68 13.88 -5.94
C LYS A 86 1.68 14.04 -7.07
N LEU A 87 0.41 13.68 -6.80
CA LEU A 87 -0.64 13.69 -7.82
C LEU A 87 -0.93 15.09 -8.32
N GLU A 88 -0.83 16.11 -7.47
CA GLU A 88 -1.02 17.52 -7.82
C GLU A 88 -0.02 18.02 -8.86
N ASP A 89 1.21 17.50 -8.83
CA ASP A 89 2.26 17.82 -9.81
C ASP A 89 2.03 17.09 -11.13
N SER A 90 1.53 15.84 -11.06
CA SER A 90 1.33 14.96 -12.20
C SER A 90 0.01 15.19 -12.93
N PHE A 91 -1.03 15.62 -12.20
CA PHE A 91 -2.40 15.79 -12.69
C PHE A 91 -3.00 17.10 -12.18
N PRO A 92 -2.45 18.26 -12.59
CA PRO A 92 -2.87 19.57 -12.08
C PRO A 92 -4.37 19.81 -12.33
N GLY A 93 -5.08 20.22 -11.29
CA GLY A 93 -6.52 20.55 -11.36
C GLY A 93 -7.46 19.35 -11.44
N LYS A 94 -6.95 18.11 -11.39
CA LYS A 94 -7.79 16.90 -11.36
C LYS A 94 -8.22 16.57 -9.94
N PRO A 95 -9.45 16.10 -9.71
CA PRO A 95 -9.94 15.69 -8.41
C PRO A 95 -9.43 14.27 -8.03
N TYR A 96 -8.11 14.11 -8.05
CA TYR A 96 -7.47 12.82 -7.76
C TYR A 96 -6.96 12.80 -6.33
N ILE A 97 -7.22 11.72 -5.62
CA ILE A 97 -6.93 11.56 -4.20
C ILE A 97 -5.91 10.44 -4.01
N ASN A 98 -4.77 10.77 -3.38
CA ASN A 98 -3.77 9.78 -3.01
C ASN A 98 -4.18 9.05 -1.73
N ARG A 99 -4.20 7.72 -1.79
CA ARG A 99 -4.41 6.79 -0.67
C ARG A 99 -3.36 5.67 -0.69
N GLY A 100 -2.11 6.04 -1.00
CA GLY A 100 -0.95 5.16 -0.84
C GLY A 100 -0.50 5.07 0.61
N ILE A 101 -0.01 3.91 1.03
CA ILE A 101 0.66 3.73 2.33
C ILE A 101 1.90 2.87 2.14
N GLY A 102 3.06 3.44 2.48
CA GLY A 102 4.35 2.79 2.30
C GLY A 102 4.45 1.40 2.89
N GLY A 103 4.94 0.46 2.08
CA GLY A 103 5.21 -0.93 2.48
C GLY A 103 4.00 -1.84 2.63
N GLN A 104 2.79 -1.38 2.37
CA GLN A 104 1.59 -2.20 2.49
C GLN A 104 1.53 -3.33 1.46
N THR A 105 0.95 -4.43 1.93
CA THR A 105 0.58 -5.61 1.14
C THR A 105 -0.91 -5.56 0.76
N THR A 106 -1.31 -6.37 -0.21
CA THR A 106 -2.70 -6.45 -0.68
C THR A 106 -3.69 -6.82 0.43
N SER A 107 -3.29 -7.66 1.39
CA SER A 107 -4.13 -8.00 2.55
C SER A 107 -4.41 -6.79 3.45
N GLN A 108 -3.41 -5.93 3.68
CA GLN A 108 -3.60 -4.68 4.43
C GLN A 108 -4.45 -3.67 3.65
N MET A 109 -4.23 -3.59 2.35
CA MET A 109 -5.02 -2.75 1.46
C MET A 109 -6.49 -3.18 1.43
N LEU A 110 -6.78 -4.49 1.38
CA LEU A 110 -8.15 -5.01 1.42
C LEU A 110 -8.89 -4.57 2.70
N VAL A 111 -8.22 -4.62 3.87
CA VAL A 111 -8.82 -4.19 5.16
C VAL A 111 -9.28 -2.74 5.12
N ARG A 112 -8.52 -1.82 4.49
CA ARG A 112 -8.84 -0.39 4.44
C ARG A 112 -9.59 0.04 3.18
N PHE A 113 -9.87 -0.87 2.24
CA PHE A 113 -10.48 -0.53 0.95
C PHE A 113 -11.82 0.18 1.08
N ARG A 114 -12.67 -0.28 2.01
CA ARG A 114 -13.96 0.37 2.25
C ARG A 114 -13.81 1.81 2.73
N GLN A 115 -12.92 2.05 3.71
CA GLN A 115 -12.72 3.37 4.31
C GLN A 115 -12.05 4.35 3.33
N ASP A 116 -11.00 3.89 2.63
CA ASP A 116 -10.10 4.76 1.87
C ASP A 116 -10.47 4.85 0.38
N VAL A 117 -11.41 4.02 -0.08
CA VAL A 117 -11.90 4.05 -1.46
C VAL A 117 -13.42 4.22 -1.48
N ILE A 118 -14.17 3.21 -1.02
CA ILE A 118 -15.63 3.20 -1.17
C ILE A 118 -16.28 4.40 -0.46
N GLY A 119 -15.84 4.69 0.77
CA GLY A 119 -16.34 5.80 1.57
C GLY A 119 -16.12 7.18 0.97
N LEU A 120 -15.16 7.32 0.04
CA LEU A 120 -14.88 8.57 -0.68
C LEU A 120 -15.73 8.78 -1.92
N GLN A 121 -16.54 7.79 -2.28
CA GLN A 121 -17.48 7.82 -3.41
C GLN A 121 -16.81 8.23 -4.75
N PRO A 122 -15.67 7.63 -5.13
CA PRO A 122 -15.02 7.97 -6.38
C PRO A 122 -15.77 7.35 -7.56
N LYS A 123 -15.60 7.95 -8.76
CA LYS A 123 -16.03 7.31 -10.01
C LYS A 123 -15.12 6.15 -10.41
N ALA A 124 -13.81 6.24 -10.06
CA ALA A 124 -12.86 5.17 -10.33
C ALA A 124 -11.78 5.09 -9.24
N VAL A 125 -11.15 3.93 -9.16
CA VAL A 125 -9.95 3.67 -8.35
C VAL A 125 -8.84 3.12 -9.24
N VAL A 126 -7.63 3.66 -9.13
CA VAL A 126 -6.40 3.13 -9.73
C VAL A 126 -5.65 2.38 -8.65
N ILE A 127 -5.42 1.09 -8.84
CA ILE A 127 -4.72 0.24 -7.87
C ILE A 127 -3.35 -0.16 -8.39
N LEU A 128 -2.32 0.11 -7.58
CA LEU A 128 -0.97 -0.39 -7.76
C LEU A 128 -0.56 -1.13 -6.50
N ALA A 129 -0.42 -2.46 -6.58
CA ALA A 129 -0.18 -3.33 -5.43
C ALA A 129 0.47 -4.65 -5.84
N GLY A 130 1.09 -5.35 -4.86
CA GLY A 130 1.64 -6.70 -5.03
C GLY A 130 3.16 -6.76 -4.85
N THR A 131 3.90 -5.68 -5.06
CA THR A 131 5.37 -5.70 -4.92
C THR A 131 5.83 -6.02 -3.49
N ASN A 132 5.10 -5.56 -2.49
CA ASN A 132 5.40 -5.80 -1.08
C ASN A 132 4.93 -7.17 -0.59
N ASP A 133 3.91 -7.71 -1.22
CA ASP A 133 3.46 -9.10 -1.06
C ASP A 133 4.55 -10.05 -1.53
N ILE A 134 5.03 -9.85 -2.78
CA ILE A 134 6.11 -10.64 -3.37
C ILE A 134 7.36 -10.61 -2.49
N ALA A 135 7.70 -9.45 -1.91
CA ALA A 135 8.81 -9.30 -0.96
C ALA A 135 8.56 -9.99 0.38
N GLY A 136 7.33 -10.22 0.76
CA GLY A 136 6.98 -10.82 2.05
C GLY A 136 6.97 -9.82 3.22
N ASN A 137 6.61 -8.56 2.99
CA ASN A 137 6.61 -7.51 4.03
C ASN A 137 5.78 -7.89 5.27
N THR A 138 4.70 -8.63 5.11
CA THR A 138 3.86 -9.14 6.22
C THR A 138 4.03 -10.62 6.48
N GLY A 139 4.99 -11.26 5.81
CA GLY A 139 5.24 -12.69 5.83
C GLY A 139 5.14 -13.30 4.43
N PRO A 140 5.51 -14.58 4.28
CA PRO A 140 5.38 -15.28 3.00
C PRO A 140 3.91 -15.34 2.54
N ILE A 141 3.69 -15.10 1.25
CA ILE A 141 2.38 -15.15 0.62
C ILE A 141 2.51 -15.71 -0.80
N SER A 142 1.56 -16.49 -1.26
CA SER A 142 1.51 -17.00 -2.63
C SER A 142 1.00 -15.94 -3.62
N ASN A 143 1.20 -16.15 -4.92
CA ASN A 143 0.58 -15.27 -5.92
C ASN A 143 -0.94 -15.42 -5.89
N GLU A 144 -1.45 -16.62 -5.67
CA GLU A 144 -2.89 -16.91 -5.58
C GLU A 144 -3.58 -16.13 -4.44
N ASP A 145 -2.89 -15.94 -3.31
CA ASP A 145 -3.42 -15.11 -2.20
C ASP A 145 -3.42 -13.62 -2.56
N ILE A 146 -2.40 -13.14 -3.29
CA ILE A 146 -2.37 -11.76 -3.81
C ILE A 146 -3.53 -11.54 -4.78
N GLU A 147 -3.73 -12.48 -5.69
CA GLU A 147 -4.80 -12.53 -6.69
C GLU A 147 -6.17 -12.49 -6.02
N ALA A 148 -6.39 -13.32 -4.98
CA ALA A 148 -7.63 -13.36 -4.21
C ALA A 148 -7.93 -12.02 -3.52
N ASN A 149 -6.91 -11.36 -2.95
CA ASN A 149 -7.07 -10.04 -2.34
C ASN A 149 -7.48 -8.98 -3.38
N LEU A 150 -6.84 -9.00 -4.55
CA LEU A 150 -7.16 -8.06 -5.64
C LEU A 150 -8.54 -8.32 -6.23
N ALA A 151 -8.93 -9.59 -6.40
CA ALA A 151 -10.27 -9.99 -6.83
C ALA A 151 -11.34 -9.52 -5.83
N SER A 152 -11.10 -9.67 -4.53
CA SER A 152 -12.00 -9.18 -3.48
C SER A 152 -12.18 -7.66 -3.52
N MET A 153 -11.10 -6.90 -3.77
CA MET A 153 -11.20 -5.43 -3.95
C MET A 153 -11.99 -5.09 -5.22
N ALA A 154 -11.85 -5.86 -6.31
CA ALA A 154 -12.61 -5.66 -7.53
C ALA A 154 -14.11 -5.92 -7.33
N GLU A 155 -14.47 -6.96 -6.58
CA GLU A 155 -15.86 -7.27 -6.22
C GLU A 155 -16.47 -6.16 -5.36
N LEU A 156 -15.73 -5.66 -4.38
CA LEU A 156 -16.15 -4.53 -3.55
C LEU A 156 -16.36 -3.25 -4.39
N ALA A 157 -15.43 -2.93 -5.28
CA ALA A 157 -15.55 -1.78 -6.17
C ALA A 157 -16.80 -1.89 -7.05
N ARG A 158 -16.99 -3.03 -7.72
CA ARG A 158 -18.15 -3.31 -8.56
C ARG A 158 -19.46 -3.22 -7.80
N GLY A 159 -19.52 -3.82 -6.60
CA GLY A 159 -20.72 -3.79 -5.74
C GLY A 159 -21.12 -2.39 -5.28
N HIS A 160 -20.23 -1.40 -5.40
CA HIS A 160 -20.47 0.00 -5.04
C HIS A 160 -20.43 0.95 -6.24
N GLY A 161 -20.44 0.43 -7.46
CA GLY A 161 -20.42 1.24 -8.69
C GLY A 161 -19.12 2.01 -8.94
N VAL A 162 -18.01 1.62 -8.28
CA VAL A 162 -16.69 2.19 -8.50
C VAL A 162 -15.99 1.43 -9.61
N ARG A 163 -15.58 2.13 -10.66
CA ARG A 163 -14.81 1.52 -11.76
C ARG A 163 -13.37 1.27 -11.32
N MET A 164 -12.87 0.06 -11.52
CA MET A 164 -11.53 -0.30 -11.10
C MET A 164 -10.56 -0.34 -12.28
N ILE A 165 -9.41 0.28 -12.10
CA ILE A 165 -8.26 0.25 -13.00
C ILE A 165 -7.13 -0.44 -12.22
N VAL A 166 -6.64 -1.57 -12.71
CA VAL A 166 -5.59 -2.34 -12.06
C VAL A 166 -4.31 -2.18 -12.84
N SER A 167 -3.25 -1.68 -12.19
CA SER A 167 -1.96 -1.57 -12.84
C SER A 167 -1.13 -2.84 -12.69
N SER A 168 -0.23 -3.05 -13.65
CA SER A 168 0.86 -3.99 -13.50
C SER A 168 1.75 -3.62 -12.32
N VAL A 169 2.31 -4.61 -11.64
CA VAL A 169 3.45 -4.46 -10.73
C VAL A 169 4.66 -4.01 -11.55
N LEU A 170 5.40 -3.00 -11.04
CA LEU A 170 6.56 -2.48 -11.74
C LEU A 170 7.72 -3.49 -11.74
N PRO A 171 8.62 -3.43 -12.74
CA PRO A 171 9.87 -4.15 -12.66
C PRO A 171 10.73 -3.61 -11.51
N VAL A 172 11.74 -4.37 -11.11
CA VAL A 172 12.79 -3.97 -10.15
C VAL A 172 14.16 -4.12 -10.81
N ASN A 173 15.19 -3.47 -10.27
CA ASN A 173 16.56 -3.65 -10.76
C ASN A 173 17.57 -3.90 -9.63
N ASN A 174 18.78 -4.27 -10.00
CA ASN A 174 19.92 -4.55 -9.11
C ASN A 174 21.15 -3.71 -9.49
N TYR A 175 20.96 -2.54 -10.08
CA TYR A 175 22.04 -1.72 -10.64
C TYR A 175 22.85 -0.96 -9.59
N THR A 176 22.35 -0.87 -8.34
CA THR A 176 23.04 -0.20 -7.23
C THR A 176 23.18 -1.15 -6.03
N PRO A 177 24.11 -0.91 -5.11
CA PRO A 177 24.21 -1.72 -3.88
C PRO A 177 22.90 -1.73 -3.08
N GLU A 178 22.18 -0.61 -3.02
CA GLU A 178 20.93 -0.45 -2.28
C GLU A 178 19.80 -1.27 -2.91
N SER A 179 19.84 -1.46 -4.23
CA SER A 179 18.79 -2.18 -4.97
C SER A 179 18.92 -3.71 -4.87
N GLN A 180 20.07 -4.24 -4.43
CA GLN A 180 20.33 -5.69 -4.42
C GLN A 180 19.28 -6.48 -3.62
N GLU A 181 18.98 -6.03 -2.40
CA GLU A 181 18.01 -6.72 -1.55
C GLU A 181 16.57 -6.54 -2.06
N PHE A 182 16.23 -5.37 -2.60
CA PHE A 182 14.91 -5.15 -3.22
C PHE A 182 14.69 -6.08 -4.40
N PHE A 183 15.72 -6.24 -5.23
CA PHE A 183 15.68 -7.16 -6.37
C PHE A 183 15.59 -8.62 -5.92
N ALA A 184 16.47 -9.04 -4.99
CA ALA A 184 16.52 -10.43 -4.53
C ALA A 184 15.21 -10.87 -3.84
N SER A 185 14.55 -9.97 -3.11
CA SER A 185 13.26 -10.25 -2.47
C SER A 185 12.05 -10.18 -3.42
N ARG A 186 12.24 -9.73 -4.66
CA ARG A 186 11.18 -9.57 -5.69
C ARG A 186 11.59 -10.26 -6.99
N PRO A 187 11.61 -11.60 -7.02
CA PRO A 187 12.02 -12.35 -8.20
C PRO A 187 11.22 -11.93 -9.43
N PRO A 188 11.87 -11.56 -10.55
CA PRO A 188 11.18 -11.11 -11.76
C PRO A 188 10.11 -12.08 -12.27
N GLU A 189 10.34 -13.37 -12.13
CA GLU A 189 9.39 -14.41 -12.53
C GLU A 189 8.06 -14.33 -11.75
N ARG A 190 8.10 -13.97 -10.45
CA ARG A 190 6.87 -13.75 -9.67
C ARG A 190 6.12 -12.49 -10.11
N ILE A 191 6.85 -11.43 -10.43
CA ILE A 191 6.27 -10.19 -10.95
C ILE A 191 5.58 -10.47 -12.30
N LEU A 192 6.26 -11.17 -13.21
CA LEU A 192 5.72 -11.50 -14.53
C LEU A 192 4.49 -12.41 -14.43
N ALA A 193 4.52 -13.43 -13.55
CA ALA A 193 3.39 -14.32 -13.33
C ALA A 193 2.17 -13.54 -12.83
N LEU A 194 2.35 -12.67 -11.82
CA LEU A 194 1.27 -11.84 -11.30
C LEU A 194 0.74 -10.86 -12.35
N ASN A 195 1.62 -10.23 -13.14
CA ASN A 195 1.21 -9.31 -14.21
C ASN A 195 0.44 -10.02 -15.33
N SER A 196 0.81 -11.26 -15.66
CA SER A 196 0.05 -12.09 -16.62
C SER A 196 -1.36 -12.34 -16.09
N TRP A 197 -1.48 -12.81 -14.86
CA TRP A 197 -2.78 -13.02 -14.22
C TRP A 197 -3.62 -11.74 -14.19
N LEU A 198 -3.04 -10.60 -13.76
CA LEU A 198 -3.73 -9.31 -13.71
C LEU A 198 -4.32 -8.90 -15.06
N LYS A 199 -3.54 -9.10 -16.14
CA LYS A 199 -3.99 -8.80 -17.49
C LYS A 199 -5.19 -9.66 -17.90
N ASP A 200 -5.10 -10.98 -17.65
CA ASP A 200 -6.15 -11.94 -18.00
C ASP A 200 -7.40 -11.75 -17.11
N TYR A 201 -7.20 -11.50 -15.82
CA TYR A 201 -8.28 -11.20 -14.89
C TYR A 201 -9.05 -9.93 -15.28
N CYS A 202 -8.34 -8.86 -15.65
CA CYS A 202 -8.95 -7.62 -16.12
C CYS A 202 -9.76 -7.85 -17.40
N ALA A 203 -9.23 -8.61 -18.36
CA ALA A 203 -9.92 -8.92 -19.61
C ALA A 203 -11.22 -9.71 -19.34
N THR A 204 -11.14 -10.74 -18.50
CA THR A 204 -12.29 -11.60 -18.16
C THR A 204 -13.37 -10.87 -17.37
N ASN A 205 -12.97 -9.94 -16.48
CA ASN A 205 -13.90 -9.24 -15.57
C ASN A 205 -14.27 -7.83 -16.07
N HIS A 206 -13.94 -7.48 -17.31
CA HIS A 206 -14.22 -6.17 -17.92
C HIS A 206 -13.64 -4.99 -17.10
N LEU A 207 -12.47 -5.20 -16.48
CA LEU A 207 -11.72 -4.16 -15.80
C LEU A 207 -10.69 -3.53 -16.75
N THR A 208 -10.21 -2.35 -16.40
CA THR A 208 -9.13 -1.71 -17.16
C THR A 208 -7.77 -2.17 -16.62
N TYR A 209 -6.98 -2.83 -17.46
CA TYR A 209 -5.56 -3.10 -17.18
C TYR A 209 -4.70 -1.90 -17.58
N LEU A 210 -3.83 -1.45 -16.65
CA LEU A 210 -2.92 -0.33 -16.85
C LEU A 210 -1.48 -0.84 -16.86
N ASP A 211 -0.89 -0.92 -18.03
CA ASP A 211 0.45 -1.50 -18.22
C ASP A 211 1.55 -0.46 -17.98
N TYR A 212 1.99 -0.31 -16.72
CA TYR A 212 3.19 0.44 -16.38
C TYR A 212 4.46 -0.37 -16.66
N PHE A 213 4.40 -1.71 -16.47
CA PHE A 213 5.58 -2.58 -16.58
C PHE A 213 6.28 -2.42 -17.91
N SER A 214 5.52 -2.55 -19.02
CA SER A 214 6.09 -2.47 -20.38
C SER A 214 6.74 -1.11 -20.70
N ALA A 215 6.27 -0.03 -20.09
CA ALA A 215 6.86 1.29 -20.29
C ALA A 215 8.16 1.50 -19.51
N MET A 216 8.32 0.79 -18.38
CA MET A 216 9.39 1.01 -17.42
C MET A 216 10.50 -0.06 -17.45
N VAL A 217 10.25 -1.20 -18.11
CA VAL A 217 11.21 -2.30 -18.22
C VAL A 217 12.25 -2.01 -19.32
N ASP A 218 13.50 -2.38 -19.09
CA ASP A 218 14.56 -2.35 -20.08
C ASP A 218 14.68 -3.66 -20.88
N ASP A 219 15.66 -3.76 -21.77
CA ASP A 219 15.94 -4.92 -22.63
C ASP A 219 16.40 -6.17 -21.85
N LYS A 220 16.75 -6.01 -20.56
CA LYS A 220 17.15 -7.10 -19.66
C LYS A 220 16.00 -7.58 -18.77
N GLY A 221 14.81 -7.01 -18.91
CA GLY A 221 13.68 -7.31 -18.03
C GLY A 221 13.72 -6.60 -16.67
N LEU A 222 14.57 -5.59 -16.51
CA LEU A 222 14.79 -4.85 -15.27
C LEU A 222 14.19 -3.46 -15.34
N LEU A 223 13.92 -2.84 -14.20
CA LEU A 223 13.51 -1.43 -14.14
C LEU A 223 14.62 -0.55 -14.74
N LYS A 224 14.27 0.28 -15.73
CA LYS A 224 15.19 1.25 -16.34
C LYS A 224 15.90 2.07 -15.26
N ARG A 225 17.23 2.16 -15.37
CA ARG A 225 18.07 2.77 -14.34
C ARG A 225 17.75 4.24 -14.06
N ASP A 226 17.36 4.98 -15.07
CA ASP A 226 17.05 6.41 -14.99
C ASP A 226 15.65 6.70 -14.40
N LEU A 227 14.79 5.69 -14.29
CA LEU A 227 13.42 5.85 -13.80
C LEU A 227 13.27 5.61 -12.29
N ALA A 228 14.30 5.11 -11.60
CA ALA A 228 14.31 4.88 -10.14
C ALA A 228 15.71 5.08 -9.58
N ASN A 229 15.83 5.62 -8.37
CA ASN A 229 17.14 5.83 -7.75
C ASN A 229 17.62 4.61 -6.95
N ASP A 230 16.67 3.85 -6.36
CA ASP A 230 16.94 2.70 -5.49
C ASP A 230 16.59 1.34 -6.14
N GLY A 231 16.18 1.37 -7.40
CA GLY A 231 15.81 0.18 -8.17
C GLY A 231 14.40 -0.37 -7.92
N LEU A 232 13.59 0.34 -7.13
CA LEU A 232 12.21 -0.03 -6.80
C LEU A 232 11.24 1.16 -6.97
N HIS A 233 11.54 2.31 -6.35
CA HIS A 233 10.65 3.45 -6.30
C HIS A 233 10.89 4.40 -7.47
N PRO A 234 9.86 4.71 -8.28
CA PRO A 234 9.98 5.67 -9.36
C PRO A 234 10.44 7.04 -8.85
N ASN A 235 11.41 7.61 -9.52
CA ASN A 235 11.81 9.01 -9.35
C ASN A 235 10.92 9.92 -10.21
N LYS A 236 11.25 11.21 -10.30
CA LYS A 236 10.49 12.18 -11.11
C LYS A 236 10.35 11.75 -12.58
N ALA A 237 11.39 11.16 -13.18
CA ALA A 237 11.35 10.65 -14.54
C ALA A 237 10.44 9.42 -14.67
N GLY A 238 10.48 8.52 -13.68
CA GLY A 238 9.60 7.37 -13.62
C GLY A 238 8.12 7.77 -13.53
N PHE A 239 7.78 8.70 -12.65
CA PHE A 239 6.41 9.23 -12.59
C PHE A 239 6.00 9.99 -13.86
N ALA A 240 6.93 10.66 -14.53
CA ALA A 240 6.63 11.30 -15.83
C ALA A 240 6.29 10.29 -16.94
N VAL A 241 6.82 9.06 -16.85
CA VAL A 241 6.42 7.95 -17.73
C VAL A 241 5.05 7.40 -17.34
N MET A 242 4.79 7.24 -16.03
CA MET A 242 3.55 6.62 -15.51
C MET A 242 2.32 7.53 -15.68
N SER A 243 2.48 8.85 -15.49
CA SER A 243 1.36 9.80 -15.45
C SER A 243 0.49 9.80 -16.72
N PRO A 244 1.04 9.91 -17.95
CA PRO A 244 0.22 9.92 -19.17
C PRO A 244 -0.48 8.57 -19.40
N LEU A 245 0.10 7.45 -18.93
CA LEU A 245 -0.54 6.14 -19.02
C LEU A 245 -1.75 6.04 -18.08
N ALA A 246 -1.59 6.55 -16.86
CA ALA A 246 -2.69 6.62 -15.89
C ALA A 246 -3.81 7.52 -16.40
N GLU A 247 -3.50 8.71 -16.87
CA GLU A 247 -4.49 9.67 -17.42
C GLU A 247 -5.31 9.02 -18.54
N LYS A 248 -4.63 8.44 -19.52
CA LYS A 248 -5.27 7.74 -20.65
C LYS A 248 -6.18 6.60 -20.18
N ALA A 249 -5.73 5.81 -19.20
CA ALA A 249 -6.52 4.70 -18.65
C ALA A 249 -7.77 5.21 -17.91
N ILE A 250 -7.63 6.30 -17.13
CA ILE A 250 -8.73 6.94 -16.42
C ILE A 250 -9.74 7.53 -17.40
N GLU A 251 -9.30 8.29 -18.37
CA GLU A 251 -10.17 8.90 -19.40
C GLU A 251 -10.97 7.82 -20.13
N LYS A 252 -10.30 6.77 -20.61
CA LYS A 252 -10.97 5.63 -21.25
C LYS A 252 -11.98 4.96 -20.33
N ASN A 253 -11.62 4.76 -19.06
CA ASN A 253 -12.45 4.07 -18.08
C ASN A 253 -13.71 4.92 -17.73
N LEU A 254 -13.60 6.24 -17.69
CA LEU A 254 -14.69 7.15 -17.34
C LEU A 254 -15.62 7.50 -18.50
N GLN A 255 -15.28 7.15 -19.75
CA GLN A 255 -16.20 7.32 -20.87
C GLN A 255 -17.50 6.54 -20.65
N PRO A 256 -18.65 7.08 -21.06
CA PRO A 256 -19.88 6.30 -21.10
C PRO A 256 -19.67 5.03 -21.93
N ALA A 257 -20.26 3.92 -21.48
CA ALA A 257 -20.27 2.72 -22.32
C ALA A 257 -20.90 3.09 -23.66
N THR A 258 -20.19 2.84 -24.76
CA THR A 258 -20.76 2.98 -26.10
C THR A 258 -21.92 1.98 -26.20
N PRO A 259 -23.12 2.38 -26.63
CA PRO A 259 -24.29 1.51 -26.68
C PRO A 259 -24.07 0.33 -27.65
#